data_061bc3efaf726101a1fa24d2c5d033f9
#
_entry.id   061bc3efaf726101a1fa24d2c5d033f9
#
_cell.length_a   1.000
_cell.length_b   1.000
_cell.length_c   1.000
_cell.angle_alpha   90.00
_cell.angle_beta   90.00
_cell.angle_gamma   90.00
#
_symmetry.space_group_name_H-M   'P 1'
#
loop_
_entity.id
_entity.type
_entity.pdbx_description
1 polymer ?
#
loop_
_entity_poly.entity_id
_entity_poly.type
_entity_poly.pdbx_seq_one_letter_code
_entity_poly.pdbx_strand_id
1 'polypeptide(L)'
;GINRLSIGMQSAQAEELKNLGRIHDFEGFCQVYREAVEAGFTNINVDIMSGLPGQTLASYRDTLEKVLHLEPMPQHISAYSLIVEEGTPFAAMAERGELPLPEEETERAMYEETIEVLAKYGFHRYEISNYARDGYECRHNVGYWIRRDYLGFGIGAASLIDNVRFQNEKS
;
A
#
# COMPACT_ATOMS: atom_id res chain seq x y z
N GLY A 1 -18.25 9.30 -12.97
CA GLY A 1 -17.60 9.99 -11.84
C GLY A 1 -16.55 9.09 -11.17
N ILE A 2 -15.87 9.58 -10.17
CA ILE A 2 -14.96 8.79 -9.34
C ILE A 2 -15.79 7.84 -8.48
N ASN A 3 -15.46 6.55 -8.47
CA ASN A 3 -16.20 5.51 -7.76
C ASN A 3 -15.31 4.60 -6.89
N ARG A 4 -14.00 4.89 -6.83
CA ARG A 4 -13.03 4.18 -6.00
C ARG A 4 -12.06 5.18 -5.38
N LEU A 5 -11.77 5.02 -4.10
CA LEU A 5 -10.73 5.75 -3.40
C LEU A 5 -9.61 4.81 -2.97
N SER A 6 -8.39 5.33 -2.91
CA SER A 6 -7.24 4.71 -2.24
C SER A 6 -6.75 5.66 -1.18
N ILE A 7 -6.69 5.19 0.07
CA ILE A 7 -6.32 6.00 1.22
C ILE A 7 -5.08 5.40 1.87
N GLY A 8 -4.01 6.17 1.90
CA GLY A 8 -2.74 5.74 2.47
C GLY A 8 -2.75 5.85 4.00
N MET A 9 -2.85 4.72 4.69
CA MET A 9 -2.65 4.62 6.13
C MET A 9 -1.18 4.37 6.47
N GLN A 10 -0.54 3.50 5.73
CA GLN A 10 0.84 3.02 5.85
C GLN A 10 1.06 2.17 7.11
N SER A 11 0.77 2.70 8.28
CA SER A 11 0.84 2.02 9.57
C SER A 11 -0.21 2.59 10.53
N ALA A 12 -0.59 1.81 11.52
CA ALA A 12 -1.40 2.28 12.66
C ALA A 12 -0.54 2.68 13.89
N GLN A 13 0.79 2.63 13.75
CA GLN A 13 1.73 2.95 14.81
C GLN A 13 2.29 4.37 14.63
N ALA A 14 2.15 5.21 15.65
CA ALA A 14 2.58 6.62 15.58
C ALA A 14 4.08 6.78 15.31
N GLU A 15 4.93 5.95 15.93
CA GLU A 15 6.39 6.03 15.70
C GLU A 15 6.78 5.56 14.29
N GLU A 16 6.12 4.55 13.72
CA GLU A 16 6.35 4.11 12.34
C GLU A 16 5.96 5.20 11.35
N LEU A 17 4.81 5.85 11.54
CA LEU A 17 4.37 6.98 10.72
C LEU A 17 5.34 8.18 10.82
N LYS A 18 5.81 8.49 12.02
CA LYS A 18 6.79 9.55 12.25
C LYS A 18 8.13 9.24 11.55
N ASN A 19 8.60 8.00 11.62
CA ASN A 19 9.82 7.57 10.92
C ASN A 19 9.69 7.69 9.40
N LEU A 20 8.47 7.50 8.85
CA LEU A 20 8.14 7.74 7.44
C LEU A 20 8.00 9.24 7.09
N GLY A 21 8.10 10.15 8.06
CA GLY A 21 7.82 11.58 7.85
C GLY A 21 6.35 11.89 7.58
N ARG A 22 5.43 11.04 7.99
CA ARG A 22 3.99 11.27 7.82
C ARG A 22 3.48 12.23 8.89
N ILE A 23 2.58 13.13 8.48
CA ILE A 23 1.98 14.14 9.36
C ILE A 23 0.66 13.67 9.99
N HIS A 24 0.04 12.63 9.43
CA HIS A 24 -1.19 12.04 9.94
C HIS A 24 -0.86 10.93 10.96
N ASP A 25 -1.82 10.66 11.82
CA ASP A 25 -1.87 9.50 12.71
C ASP A 25 -3.03 8.57 12.35
N PHE A 26 -3.18 7.48 13.09
CA PHE A 26 -4.25 6.51 12.87
C PHE A 26 -5.65 7.11 13.10
N GLU A 27 -5.81 8.02 14.05
CA GLU A 27 -7.09 8.67 14.33
C GLU A 27 -7.52 9.59 13.17
N GLY A 28 -6.59 10.39 12.64
CA GLY A 28 -6.82 11.22 11.46
C GLY A 28 -7.14 10.39 10.22
N PHE A 29 -6.45 9.25 10.03
CA PHE A 29 -6.81 8.31 8.97
C PHE A 29 -8.24 7.77 9.16
N CYS A 30 -8.64 7.34 10.35
CA CYS A 30 -9.98 6.86 10.63
C CYS A 30 -11.05 7.92 10.37
N GLN A 31 -10.76 9.18 10.64
CA GLN A 31 -11.67 10.28 10.32
C GLN A 31 -11.87 10.41 8.81
N VAL A 32 -10.78 10.45 8.03
CA VAL A 32 -10.85 10.54 6.55
C VAL A 32 -11.58 9.32 5.97
N TYR A 33 -11.35 8.13 6.54
CA TYR A 33 -12.04 6.92 6.11
C TYR A 33 -13.56 7.03 6.32
N ARG A 34 -14.01 7.48 7.50
CA ARG A 34 -15.45 7.72 7.78
C ARG A 34 -16.05 8.76 6.85
N GLU A 35 -15.36 9.87 6.62
CA GLU A 35 -15.81 10.91 5.69
C GLU A 35 -15.98 10.38 4.26
N ALA A 36 -15.07 9.50 3.81
CA ALA A 36 -15.19 8.85 2.51
C ALA A 36 -16.43 7.94 2.43
N VAL A 37 -16.72 7.17 3.49
CA VAL A 37 -17.92 6.32 3.58
C VAL A 37 -19.19 7.17 3.60
N GLU A 38 -19.21 8.24 4.38
CA GLU A 38 -20.35 9.18 4.46
C GLU A 38 -20.59 9.90 3.13
N ALA A 39 -19.53 10.16 2.37
CA ALA A 39 -19.64 10.70 1.01
C ALA A 39 -20.16 9.67 -0.03
N GLY A 40 -20.43 8.44 0.38
CA GLY A 40 -21.04 7.39 -0.44
C GLY A 40 -20.04 6.49 -1.19
N PHE A 41 -18.75 6.52 -0.86
CA PHE A 41 -17.79 5.58 -1.44
C PHE A 41 -17.95 4.20 -0.81
N THR A 42 -18.18 3.20 -1.66
CA THR A 42 -18.32 1.78 -1.28
C THR A 42 -17.18 0.91 -1.79
N ASN A 43 -16.25 1.49 -2.54
CA ASN A 43 -15.05 0.82 -3.04
C ASN A 43 -13.83 1.61 -2.55
N ILE A 44 -13.34 1.24 -1.38
CA ILE A 44 -12.22 1.90 -0.73
C ILE A 44 -11.07 0.91 -0.60
N ASN A 45 -9.90 1.35 -1.03
CA ASN A 45 -8.63 0.70 -0.79
C ASN A 45 -7.89 1.38 0.36
N VAL A 46 -7.27 0.58 1.21
CA VAL A 46 -6.33 1.05 2.24
C VAL A 46 -4.92 0.57 1.90
N ASP A 47 -3.97 1.50 1.86
CA ASP A 47 -2.56 1.18 1.65
C ASP A 47 -1.87 1.02 3.00
N ILE A 48 -1.16 -0.10 3.20
CA ILE A 48 -0.32 -0.39 4.37
C ILE A 48 1.08 -0.80 3.93
N MET A 49 2.05 -0.58 4.81
CA MET A 49 3.46 -0.88 4.52
C MET A 49 4.04 -1.84 5.54
N SER A 50 4.82 -2.80 5.05
CA SER A 50 5.73 -3.65 5.85
C SER A 50 7.18 -3.21 5.67
N GLY A 51 8.07 -3.71 6.51
CA GLY A 51 9.49 -3.42 6.42
C GLY A 51 9.87 -2.00 6.84
N LEU A 52 9.04 -1.32 7.63
CA LEU A 52 9.31 0.05 8.09
C LEU A 52 10.43 0.09 9.13
N PRO A 53 11.20 1.21 9.21
CA PRO A 53 12.22 1.38 10.23
C PRO A 53 11.65 1.22 11.64
N GLY A 54 12.20 0.25 12.39
CA GLY A 54 11.76 -0.09 13.74
C GLY A 54 10.48 -0.93 13.83
N GLN A 55 9.89 -1.32 12.70
CA GLN A 55 8.68 -2.15 12.68
C GLN A 55 8.98 -3.58 13.15
N THR A 56 8.06 -4.14 13.91
CA THR A 56 8.09 -5.53 14.36
C THR A 56 6.93 -6.31 13.76
N LEU A 57 7.01 -7.64 13.74
CA LEU A 57 5.89 -8.48 13.32
C LEU A 57 4.63 -8.20 14.16
N ALA A 58 4.78 -7.92 15.44
CA ALA A 58 3.65 -7.61 16.33
C ALA A 58 2.99 -6.27 16.01
N SER A 59 3.78 -5.21 15.73
CA SER A 59 3.23 -3.89 15.36
C SER A 59 2.58 -3.92 13.97
N TYR A 60 3.14 -4.70 13.05
CA TYR A 60 2.55 -4.92 11.72
C TYR A 60 1.22 -5.69 11.82
N ARG A 61 1.15 -6.74 12.64
CA ARG A 61 -0.09 -7.48 12.92
C ARG A 61 -1.17 -6.57 13.50
N ASP A 62 -0.85 -5.74 14.48
CA ASP A 62 -1.78 -4.76 15.03
C ASP A 62 -2.31 -3.79 13.95
N THR A 63 -1.44 -3.39 13.01
CA THR A 63 -1.83 -2.58 11.85
C THR A 63 -2.84 -3.31 10.96
N LEU A 64 -2.59 -4.59 10.62
CA LEU A 64 -3.53 -5.42 9.85
C LEU A 64 -4.88 -5.56 10.54
N GLU A 65 -4.87 -5.87 11.84
CA GLU A 65 -6.10 -6.03 12.63
C GLU A 65 -6.91 -4.74 12.67
N LYS A 66 -6.28 -3.60 12.87
CA LYS A 66 -6.96 -2.30 12.86
C LYS A 66 -7.62 -1.97 11.52
N VAL A 67 -6.97 -2.29 10.39
CA VAL A 67 -7.59 -2.12 9.06
C VAL A 67 -8.82 -3.02 8.90
N LEU A 68 -8.73 -4.26 9.36
CA LEU A 68 -9.80 -5.25 9.24
C LEU A 68 -11.01 -4.95 10.15
N HIS A 69 -10.81 -4.13 11.18
CA HIS A 69 -11.88 -3.66 12.08
C HIS A 69 -12.43 -2.28 11.72
N LEU A 70 -12.05 -1.70 10.59
CA LEU A 70 -12.72 -0.49 10.08
C LEU A 70 -14.16 -0.80 9.70
N GLU A 71 -15.07 0.15 9.93
CA GLU A 71 -16.49 0.01 9.64
C GLU A 71 -16.97 1.08 8.63
N PRO A 72 -17.45 0.63 7.44
CA PRO A 72 -17.41 -0.74 6.92
C PRO A 72 -15.98 -1.19 6.63
N MET A 73 -15.72 -2.50 6.67
CA MET A 73 -14.40 -3.04 6.28
C MET A 73 -14.09 -2.67 4.82
N PRO A 74 -12.84 -2.27 4.50
CA PRO A 74 -12.45 -1.95 3.12
C PRO A 74 -12.62 -3.16 2.20
N GLN A 75 -12.82 -2.91 0.92
CA GLN A 75 -12.98 -3.94 -0.10
C GLN A 75 -11.65 -4.36 -0.73
N HIS A 76 -10.63 -3.55 -0.53
CA HIS A 76 -9.30 -3.73 -1.12
C HIS A 76 -8.22 -3.28 -0.12
N ILE A 77 -7.12 -3.99 -0.09
CA ILE A 77 -5.93 -3.64 0.72
C ILE A 77 -4.70 -3.79 -0.17
N SER A 78 -3.88 -2.74 -0.21
CA SER A 78 -2.55 -2.78 -0.80
C SER A 78 -1.54 -2.90 0.34
N ALA A 79 -0.85 -4.03 0.43
CA ALA A 79 0.17 -4.30 1.44
C ALA A 79 1.52 -4.50 0.73
N TYR A 80 2.41 -3.54 0.84
CA TYR A 80 3.69 -3.56 0.14
C TYR A 80 4.85 -3.24 1.09
N SER A 81 6.02 -3.82 0.80
CA SER A 81 7.23 -3.58 1.58
C SER A 81 7.86 -2.24 1.24
N LEU A 82 8.52 -1.64 2.21
CA LEU A 82 9.35 -0.45 2.00
C LEU A 82 10.48 -0.78 1.01
N ILE A 83 10.60 0.03 -0.03
CA ILE A 83 11.73 0.00 -0.93
C ILE A 83 12.58 1.25 -0.67
N VAL A 84 13.85 1.04 -0.34
CA VAL A 84 14.80 2.14 -0.14
C VAL A 84 15.34 2.56 -1.50
N GLU A 85 14.81 3.65 -2.05
CA GLU A 85 15.20 4.16 -3.36
C GLU A 85 16.42 5.09 -3.25
N GLU A 86 17.32 5.00 -4.24
CA GLU A 86 18.50 5.87 -4.35
C GLU A 86 18.12 7.36 -4.36
N GLY A 87 18.92 8.19 -3.73
CA GLY A 87 18.71 9.63 -3.65
C GLY A 87 17.67 10.05 -2.59
N THR A 88 17.15 9.11 -1.80
CA THR A 88 16.22 9.40 -0.68
C THR A 88 16.97 9.57 0.65
N PRO A 89 16.36 10.25 1.64
CA PRO A 89 16.92 10.29 3.00
C PRO A 89 17.15 8.90 3.59
N PHE A 90 16.29 7.93 3.31
CA PHE A 90 16.45 6.55 3.77
C PHE A 90 17.67 5.86 3.13
N ALA A 91 17.94 6.10 1.84
CA ALA A 91 19.16 5.58 1.20
C ALA A 91 20.42 6.13 1.90
N ALA A 92 20.45 7.42 2.17
CA ALA A 92 21.58 8.03 2.89
C ALA A 92 21.75 7.50 4.33
N MET A 93 20.65 7.18 5.02
CA MET A 93 20.70 6.52 6.34
C MET A 93 21.18 5.07 6.23
N ALA A 94 20.72 4.33 5.22
CA ALA A 94 21.14 2.95 4.98
C ALA A 94 22.64 2.86 4.68
N GLU A 95 23.18 3.75 3.84
CA GLU A 95 24.61 3.83 3.54
C GLU A 95 25.48 4.07 4.79
N ARG A 96 24.95 4.79 5.80
CA ARG A 96 25.63 5.02 7.08
C ARG A 96 25.37 3.92 8.11
N GLY A 97 24.55 2.90 7.80
CA GLY A 97 24.16 1.86 8.74
C GLY A 97 23.24 2.37 9.88
N GLU A 98 22.54 3.48 9.66
CA GLU A 98 21.68 4.14 10.65
C GLU A 98 20.19 3.83 10.46
N LEU A 99 19.81 3.11 9.41
CA LEU A 99 18.42 2.77 9.11
C LEU A 99 18.04 1.43 9.76
N PRO A 100 17.23 1.41 10.82
CA PRO A 100 16.91 0.19 11.56
C PRO A 100 15.79 -0.60 10.86
N LEU A 101 16.06 -1.17 9.70
CA LEU A 101 15.13 -2.05 8.99
C LEU A 101 14.97 -3.38 9.73
N PRO A 102 13.79 -4.02 9.65
CA PRO A 102 13.63 -5.39 10.11
C PRO A 102 14.56 -6.35 9.35
N GLU A 103 14.92 -7.45 10.01
CA GLU A 103 15.63 -8.55 9.36
C GLU A 103 14.77 -9.17 8.25
N GLU A 104 15.40 -9.69 7.19
CA GLU A 104 14.72 -10.29 6.03
C GLU A 104 13.71 -11.38 6.45
N GLU A 105 14.04 -12.16 7.46
CA GLU A 105 13.16 -13.19 8.01
C GLU A 105 11.88 -12.59 8.64
N THR A 106 12.00 -11.44 9.27
CA THR A 106 10.86 -10.71 9.83
C THR A 106 9.98 -10.13 8.73
N GLU A 107 10.58 -9.57 7.68
CA GLU A 107 9.82 -9.07 6.51
C GLU A 107 9.09 -10.20 5.81
N ARG A 108 9.74 -11.36 5.64
CA ARG A 108 9.10 -12.55 5.08
C ARG A 108 7.93 -13.02 5.94
N ALA A 109 8.09 -13.03 7.27
CA ALA A 109 7.01 -13.38 8.19
C ALA A 109 5.84 -12.40 8.10
N MET A 110 6.08 -11.09 7.95
CA MET A 110 5.03 -10.09 7.73
C MET A 110 4.25 -10.36 6.43
N TYR A 111 4.97 -10.71 5.36
CA TYR A 111 4.35 -11.04 4.08
C TYR A 111 3.48 -12.30 4.16
N GLU A 112 3.99 -13.38 4.76
CA GLU A 112 3.26 -14.63 4.94
C GLU A 112 2.02 -14.41 5.82
N GLU A 113 2.16 -13.67 6.92
CA GLU A 113 1.06 -13.34 7.80
C GLU A 113 -0.02 -12.50 7.11
N THR A 114 0.38 -11.56 6.24
CA THR A 114 -0.58 -10.77 5.46
C THR A 114 -1.49 -11.68 4.64
N ILE A 115 -0.93 -12.67 3.95
CA ILE A 115 -1.70 -13.62 3.15
C ILE A 115 -2.68 -14.41 4.03
N GLU A 116 -2.18 -14.95 5.15
CA GLU A 116 -2.99 -15.80 6.03
C GLU A 116 -4.10 -15.02 6.74
N VAL A 117 -3.79 -13.84 7.25
CA VAL A 117 -4.76 -13.01 7.97
C VAL A 117 -5.82 -12.51 7.01
N LEU A 118 -5.45 -11.92 5.88
CA LEU A 118 -6.39 -11.37 4.93
C LEU A 118 -7.30 -12.45 4.32
N ALA A 119 -6.79 -13.67 4.09
CA ALA A 119 -7.61 -14.79 3.61
C ALA A 119 -8.74 -15.15 4.59
N LYS A 120 -8.50 -15.09 5.91
CA LYS A 120 -9.53 -15.35 6.95
C LYS A 120 -10.70 -14.36 6.91
N TYR A 121 -10.45 -13.16 6.38
CA TYR A 121 -11.46 -12.09 6.25
C TYR A 121 -12.06 -11.99 4.83
N GLY A 122 -11.78 -12.98 3.97
CA GLY A 122 -12.36 -13.08 2.63
C GLY A 122 -11.66 -12.24 1.57
N PHE A 123 -10.41 -11.85 1.81
CA PHE A 123 -9.58 -11.26 0.77
C PHE A 123 -8.76 -12.35 0.08
N HIS A 124 -8.60 -12.24 -1.22
CA HIS A 124 -7.65 -13.03 -1.98
C HIS A 124 -6.57 -12.15 -2.58
N ARG A 125 -5.35 -12.67 -2.64
CA ARG A 125 -4.23 -12.00 -3.30
C ARG A 125 -4.35 -12.22 -4.80
N TYR A 126 -4.52 -11.15 -5.59
CA TYR A 126 -4.63 -11.25 -7.05
C TYR A 126 -3.35 -10.82 -7.79
N GLU A 127 -2.39 -10.21 -7.07
CA GLU A 127 -1.03 -9.92 -7.54
C GLU A 127 -0.07 -9.81 -6.34
N ILE A 128 1.15 -9.28 -6.49
CA ILE A 128 2.21 -9.36 -5.48
C ILE A 128 1.82 -8.69 -4.15
N SER A 129 1.25 -7.47 -4.23
CA SER A 129 1.02 -6.60 -3.07
C SER A 129 -0.45 -6.23 -2.87
N ASN A 130 -1.35 -6.68 -3.75
CA ASN A 130 -2.74 -6.27 -3.69
C ASN A 130 -3.69 -7.43 -3.39
N TYR A 131 -4.58 -7.16 -2.45
CA TYR A 131 -5.57 -8.09 -1.93
C TYR A 131 -6.96 -7.47 -2.08
N ALA A 132 -7.93 -8.25 -2.53
CA ALA A 132 -9.28 -7.76 -2.75
C ALA A 132 -10.31 -8.80 -2.30
N ARG A 133 -11.51 -8.33 -1.97
CA ARG A 133 -12.71 -9.17 -1.94
C ARG A 133 -13.16 -9.41 -3.38
N ASP A 134 -13.88 -10.50 -3.62
CA ASP A 134 -14.34 -10.90 -4.96
C ASP A 134 -15.03 -9.75 -5.69
N GLY A 135 -14.54 -9.43 -6.89
CA GLY A 135 -15.06 -8.37 -7.74
C GLY A 135 -14.55 -6.95 -7.43
N TYR A 136 -13.66 -6.80 -6.45
CA TYR A 136 -13.06 -5.50 -6.08
C TYR A 136 -11.59 -5.37 -6.48
N GLU A 137 -11.06 -6.31 -7.28
CA GLU A 137 -9.72 -6.20 -7.84
C GLU A 137 -9.57 -4.88 -8.62
N CYS A 138 -8.47 -4.19 -8.41
CA CYS A 138 -8.21 -2.94 -9.12
C CYS A 138 -7.98 -3.20 -10.61
N ARG A 139 -8.95 -2.87 -11.45
CA ARG A 139 -8.89 -3.08 -12.90
C ARG A 139 -7.66 -2.42 -13.55
N HIS A 140 -7.21 -1.32 -12.99
CA HIS A 140 -5.99 -0.64 -13.44
C HIS A 140 -4.76 -1.50 -13.19
N ASN A 141 -4.59 -2.04 -11.97
CA ASN A 141 -3.49 -2.93 -11.63
C ASN A 141 -3.53 -4.22 -12.46
N VAL A 142 -4.71 -4.85 -12.56
CA VAL A 142 -4.90 -6.04 -13.42
C VAL A 142 -4.51 -5.72 -14.86
N GLY A 143 -4.86 -4.53 -15.35
CA GLY A 143 -4.50 -4.08 -16.70
C GLY A 143 -2.99 -4.12 -16.97
N TYR A 144 -2.17 -3.71 -16.00
CA TYR A 144 -0.70 -3.80 -16.12
C TYR A 144 -0.22 -5.26 -16.18
N TRP A 145 -0.74 -6.11 -15.31
CA TRP A 145 -0.33 -7.52 -15.25
C TRP A 145 -0.67 -8.32 -16.51
N ILE A 146 -1.83 -8.04 -17.12
CA ILE A 146 -2.22 -8.66 -18.40
C ILE A 146 -1.71 -7.89 -19.63
N ARG A 147 -0.81 -6.89 -19.43
CA ARG A 147 -0.20 -6.08 -20.48
C ARG A 147 -1.22 -5.40 -21.39
N ARG A 148 -2.32 -4.88 -20.82
CA ARG A 148 -3.28 -4.08 -21.57
C ARG A 148 -2.61 -2.77 -22.00
N ASP A 149 -2.88 -2.34 -23.24
CA ASP A 149 -2.42 -1.05 -23.75
C ASP A 149 -2.93 0.10 -22.86
N TYR A 150 -2.06 1.04 -22.57
CA TYR A 150 -2.37 2.27 -21.85
C TYR A 150 -1.51 3.42 -22.33
N LEU A 151 -2.04 4.62 -22.23
CA LEU A 151 -1.35 5.86 -22.57
C LEU A 151 -1.20 6.73 -21.33
N GLY A 152 0.04 7.06 -20.98
CA GLY A 152 0.38 7.96 -19.90
C GLY A 152 0.41 9.42 -20.34
N PHE A 153 -0.07 10.30 -19.52
CA PHE A 153 -0.11 11.74 -19.76
C PHE A 153 0.75 12.47 -18.73
N GLY A 154 1.46 13.49 -19.18
CA GLY A 154 2.30 14.33 -18.35
C GLY A 154 3.78 13.94 -18.37
N ILE A 155 4.58 14.72 -17.64
CA ILE A 155 6.04 14.60 -17.56
C ILE A 155 6.41 13.24 -16.95
N GLY A 156 7.30 12.50 -17.62
CA GLY A 156 7.78 11.21 -17.14
C GLY A 156 6.76 10.07 -17.15
N ALA A 157 5.54 10.29 -17.64
CA ALA A 157 4.51 9.26 -17.68
C ALA A 157 4.88 8.12 -18.63
N ALA A 158 4.68 6.88 -18.20
CA ALA A 158 4.92 5.70 -19.01
C ALA A 158 3.67 5.30 -19.78
N SER A 159 3.86 4.71 -20.96
CA SER A 159 2.83 4.14 -21.82
C SER A 159 3.22 2.73 -22.24
N LEU A 160 2.23 1.93 -22.60
CA LEU A 160 2.41 0.62 -23.23
C LEU A 160 1.42 0.55 -24.40
N ILE A 161 1.92 0.44 -25.61
CA ILE A 161 1.11 0.27 -26.84
C ILE A 161 1.74 -0.83 -27.67
N ASP A 162 0.96 -1.79 -28.14
CA ASP A 162 1.41 -2.93 -28.95
C ASP A 162 2.63 -3.65 -28.33
N ASN A 163 2.62 -3.85 -27.01
CA ASN A 163 3.73 -4.41 -26.23
C ASN A 163 5.04 -3.57 -26.21
N VAL A 164 5.04 -2.37 -26.74
CA VAL A 164 6.18 -1.44 -26.68
C VAL A 164 5.96 -0.47 -25.52
N ARG A 165 6.87 -0.50 -24.52
CA ARG A 165 6.87 0.46 -23.42
C ARG A 165 7.72 1.67 -23.78
N PHE A 166 7.16 2.84 -23.59
CA PHE A 166 7.89 4.11 -23.74
C PHE A 166 7.50 5.08 -22.63
N GLN A 167 8.27 6.13 -22.48
CA GLN A 167 8.08 7.13 -21.42
C GLN A 167 8.17 8.53 -22.03
N ASN A 168 7.34 9.44 -21.55
CA ASN A 168 7.43 10.85 -21.90
C ASN A 168 8.71 11.46 -21.32
N GLU A 169 9.19 12.55 -21.91
CA GLU A 169 10.36 13.27 -21.39
C GLU A 169 10.16 13.72 -19.95
N LYS A 170 11.27 13.81 -19.20
CA LYS A 170 11.25 14.16 -17.77
C LYS A 170 11.38 15.65 -17.50
N SER A 171 11.56 16.46 -18.54
CA SER A 171 11.71 17.94 -18.48
C SER A 171 11.20 18.58 -19.75
#